data_ccaa335a7dd0744515aac7b62eeb7153
#
_entry.id   ccaa335a7dd0744515aac7b62eeb7153
#
_cell.length_a   1.000
_cell.length_b   1.000
_cell.length_c   1.000
_cell.angle_alpha   90.00
_cell.angle_beta   90.00
_cell.angle_gamma   90.00
#
_symmetry.space_group_name_H-M   'P 1'
#
loop_
_entity.id
_entity.type
_entity.pdbx_description
1 polymer ?
#
loop_
_entity_poly.entity_id
_entity_poly.type
_entity_poly.pdbx_seq_one_letter_code
_entity_poly.pdbx_strand_id
1 'polypeptide(L)'
;MEKKDIAEFFDRCAPWWDDDMIRQENIIAQILDNGGIREGLHVLDVACGTGVLFPDYLKRNVASVTGIDISPEMAKIAASKFPQVNVICGDVETAEFAHPFDAVMVYNAFPHFPEPAKLIETLARHLKPGGRLSIAHGMSRAALIKHHERASKVSIDLLEENALAELMQPWFDIDVIISNDQMYQVSGTRR
;
A
#
# COMPACT_ATOMS: atom_id res chain seq x y z
N MET A 1 -8.02 17.33 5.06
CA MET A 1 -8.45 15.97 4.66
C MET A 1 -8.53 15.15 5.93
N GLU A 2 -9.75 14.79 6.31
CA GLU A 2 -9.99 14.00 7.53
C GLU A 2 -10.09 12.52 7.17
N LYS A 3 -9.58 11.64 8.04
CA LYS A 3 -9.62 10.17 7.82
C LYS A 3 -11.04 9.64 7.63
N LYS A 4 -12.02 10.25 8.29
CA LYS A 4 -13.44 9.92 8.12
C LYS A 4 -13.92 10.18 6.69
N ASP A 5 -13.52 11.31 6.09
CA ASP A 5 -13.93 11.65 4.72
C ASP A 5 -13.33 10.67 3.71
N ILE A 6 -12.09 10.20 3.98
CA ILE A 6 -11.40 9.17 3.18
C ILE A 6 -12.19 7.85 3.25
N ALA A 7 -12.50 7.37 4.46
CA ALA A 7 -13.26 6.13 4.66
C ALA A 7 -14.63 6.20 3.94
N GLU A 8 -15.39 7.28 4.16
CA GLU A 8 -16.70 7.47 3.53
C GLU A 8 -16.63 7.57 1.99
N PHE A 9 -15.54 8.13 1.44
CA PHE A 9 -15.34 8.17 -0.01
C PHE A 9 -15.14 6.76 -0.56
N PHE A 10 -14.25 5.96 0.04
CA PHE A 10 -13.97 4.62 -0.42
C PHE A 10 -15.13 3.65 -0.15
N ASP A 11 -15.91 3.82 0.93
CA ASP A 11 -17.14 3.07 1.15
C ASP A 11 -18.13 3.25 -0.01
N ARG A 12 -18.28 4.47 -0.50
CA ARG A 12 -19.14 4.73 -1.67
C ARG A 12 -18.62 4.14 -2.96
N CYS A 13 -17.29 4.04 -3.12
CA CYS A 13 -16.66 3.47 -4.31
C CYS A 13 -16.63 1.92 -4.29
N ALA A 14 -16.62 1.32 -3.12
CA ALA A 14 -16.39 -0.10 -2.92
C ALA A 14 -17.27 -1.04 -3.76
N PRO A 15 -18.59 -0.81 -3.94
CA PRO A 15 -19.45 -1.71 -4.71
C PRO A 15 -19.06 -1.88 -6.18
N TRP A 16 -18.38 -0.88 -6.76
CA TRP A 16 -18.00 -0.85 -8.18
C TRP A 16 -16.49 -0.84 -8.39
N TRP A 17 -15.72 -0.95 -7.28
CA TRP A 17 -14.26 -0.77 -7.30
C TRP A 17 -13.53 -1.74 -8.23
N ASP A 18 -14.00 -2.98 -8.28
CA ASP A 18 -13.38 -4.02 -9.10
C ASP A 18 -13.85 -4.00 -10.57
N ASP A 19 -14.97 -3.34 -10.89
CA ASP A 19 -15.60 -3.40 -12.22
C ASP A 19 -14.74 -2.74 -13.31
N ASP A 20 -14.08 -1.62 -12.96
CA ASP A 20 -13.24 -0.86 -13.88
C ASP A 20 -11.73 -1.09 -13.62
N MET A 21 -11.38 -2.05 -12.76
CA MET A 21 -10.00 -2.28 -12.37
C MET A 21 -9.19 -2.97 -13.47
N ILE A 22 -8.23 -2.26 -14.04
CA ILE A 22 -7.27 -2.82 -14.99
C ILE A 22 -6.03 -3.26 -14.22
N ARG A 23 -5.84 -4.60 -14.07
CA ARG A 23 -4.63 -5.17 -13.50
C ARG A 23 -3.54 -5.29 -14.57
N GLN A 24 -2.39 -4.69 -14.31
CA GLN A 24 -1.19 -4.86 -15.14
C GLN A 24 -0.27 -5.89 -14.46
N GLU A 25 -0.47 -7.17 -14.77
CA GLU A 25 0.19 -8.30 -14.09
C GLU A 25 1.72 -8.20 -14.08
N ASN A 26 2.32 -7.76 -15.18
CA ASN A 26 3.77 -7.58 -15.28
C ASN A 26 4.28 -6.44 -14.38
N ILE A 27 3.54 -5.35 -14.28
CA ILE A 27 3.90 -4.21 -13.40
C ILE A 27 3.75 -4.60 -11.93
N ILE A 28 2.66 -5.27 -11.58
CA ILE A 28 2.46 -5.79 -10.22
C ILE A 28 3.60 -6.76 -9.86
N ALA A 29 3.93 -7.70 -10.75
CA ALA A 29 5.02 -8.64 -10.52
C ALA A 29 6.34 -7.91 -10.25
N GLN A 30 6.69 -6.91 -11.06
CA GLN A 30 7.89 -6.10 -10.90
C GLN A 30 7.89 -5.32 -9.57
N ILE A 31 6.76 -4.71 -9.20
CA ILE A 31 6.61 -3.98 -7.93
C ILE A 31 6.85 -4.93 -6.75
N LEU A 32 6.28 -6.12 -6.78
CA LEU A 32 6.44 -7.11 -5.71
C LEU A 32 7.86 -7.68 -5.66
N ASP A 33 8.52 -7.89 -6.81
CA ASP A 33 9.92 -8.31 -6.87
C ASP A 33 10.86 -7.25 -6.29
N ASN A 34 10.68 -5.99 -6.68
CA ASN A 34 11.41 -4.84 -6.11
C ASN A 34 11.12 -4.68 -4.60
N GLY A 35 9.89 -4.98 -4.18
CA GLY A 35 9.47 -5.01 -2.78
C GLY A 35 10.03 -6.22 -2.00
N GLY A 36 10.76 -7.12 -2.66
CA GLY A 36 11.35 -8.30 -2.05
C GLY A 36 10.32 -9.36 -1.59
N ILE A 37 9.10 -9.32 -2.13
CA ILE A 37 8.01 -10.23 -1.74
C ILE A 37 8.32 -11.64 -2.26
N ARG A 38 8.50 -12.59 -1.34
CA ARG A 38 8.86 -13.97 -1.62
C ARG A 38 8.27 -14.94 -0.61
N GLU A 39 8.48 -16.22 -0.84
CA GLU A 39 8.05 -17.30 0.05
C GLU A 39 8.48 -17.09 1.51
N GLY A 40 7.60 -17.43 2.43
CA GLY A 40 7.85 -17.47 3.86
C GLY A 40 7.77 -16.14 4.59
N LEU A 41 7.49 -15.01 3.91
CA LEU A 41 7.37 -13.70 4.56
C LEU A 41 6.01 -13.50 5.21
N HIS A 42 5.98 -12.73 6.30
CA HIS A 42 4.76 -12.13 6.87
C HIS A 42 4.59 -10.73 6.27
N VAL A 43 3.53 -10.52 5.50
CA VAL A 43 3.28 -9.29 4.72
C VAL A 43 2.13 -8.50 5.32
N LEU A 44 2.31 -7.18 5.47
CA LEU A 44 1.24 -6.20 5.72
C LEU A 44 0.95 -5.43 4.44
N ASP A 45 -0.30 -5.50 3.98
CA ASP A 45 -0.82 -4.73 2.86
C ASP A 45 -1.67 -3.57 3.39
N VAL A 46 -1.18 -2.35 3.25
CA VAL A 46 -1.76 -1.13 3.84
C VAL A 46 -2.65 -0.43 2.84
N ALA A 47 -3.86 -0.08 3.28
CA ALA A 47 -4.96 0.37 2.43
C ALA A 47 -5.21 -0.64 1.30
N CYS A 48 -5.43 -1.90 1.70
CA CYS A 48 -5.50 -3.04 0.80
C CYS A 48 -6.71 -3.02 -0.15
N GLY A 49 -7.67 -2.11 0.08
CA GLY A 49 -8.90 -2.01 -0.69
C GLY A 49 -9.65 -3.34 -0.72
N THR A 50 -10.05 -3.77 -1.90
CA THR A 50 -10.74 -5.05 -2.12
C THR A 50 -9.77 -6.25 -2.23
N GLY A 51 -8.48 -6.08 -1.91
CA GLY A 51 -7.47 -7.14 -1.91
C GLY A 51 -6.81 -7.37 -3.26
N VAL A 52 -6.52 -6.31 -4.02
CA VAL A 52 -5.97 -6.39 -5.38
C VAL A 52 -4.67 -7.18 -5.48
N LEU A 53 -3.78 -7.10 -4.47
CA LEU A 53 -2.50 -7.81 -4.45
C LEU A 53 -2.54 -9.18 -3.77
N PHE A 54 -3.64 -9.56 -3.11
CA PHE A 54 -3.70 -10.81 -2.34
C PHE A 54 -3.44 -12.05 -3.19
N PRO A 55 -3.97 -12.18 -4.44
CA PRO A 55 -3.64 -13.33 -5.29
C PRO A 55 -2.14 -13.49 -5.55
N ASP A 56 -1.42 -12.36 -5.67
CA ASP A 56 0.01 -12.37 -5.98
C ASP A 56 0.86 -12.77 -4.76
N TYR A 57 0.47 -12.34 -3.56
CA TYR A 57 1.09 -12.80 -2.32
C TYR A 57 0.90 -14.31 -2.12
N LEU A 58 -0.33 -14.79 -2.31
CA LEU A 58 -0.65 -16.21 -2.18
C LEU A 58 0.10 -17.06 -3.22
N LYS A 59 0.19 -16.61 -4.47
CA LYS A 59 0.97 -17.26 -5.52
C LYS A 59 2.47 -17.34 -5.20
N ARG A 60 3.00 -16.39 -4.42
CA ARG A 60 4.40 -16.34 -3.97
C ARG A 60 4.64 -17.15 -2.69
N ASN A 61 3.62 -17.86 -2.17
CA ASN A 61 3.70 -18.67 -0.95
C ASN A 61 4.24 -17.90 0.26
N VAL A 62 3.82 -16.65 0.44
CA VAL A 62 4.13 -15.91 1.67
C VAL A 62 3.55 -16.65 2.88
N ALA A 63 4.19 -16.56 4.05
CA ALA A 63 3.75 -17.26 5.27
C ALA A 63 2.39 -16.74 5.76
N SER A 64 2.17 -15.43 5.67
CA SER A 64 0.86 -14.82 5.96
C SER A 64 0.71 -13.47 5.28
N VAL A 65 -0.54 -13.10 5.03
CA VAL A 65 -0.95 -11.75 4.59
C VAL A 65 -1.89 -11.19 5.64
N THR A 66 -1.60 -9.97 6.10
CA THR A 66 -2.54 -9.13 6.82
C THR A 66 -2.86 -7.92 5.93
N GLY A 67 -4.11 -7.76 5.54
CA GLY A 67 -4.60 -6.55 4.88
C GLY A 67 -5.22 -5.62 5.90
N ILE A 68 -5.00 -4.32 5.79
CA ILE A 68 -5.69 -3.32 6.60
C ILE A 68 -6.23 -2.22 5.71
N ASP A 69 -7.51 -1.87 5.91
CA ASP A 69 -8.15 -0.76 5.20
C ASP A 69 -9.04 0.05 6.15
N ILE A 70 -9.06 1.36 5.98
CA ILE A 70 -9.86 2.26 6.81
C ILE A 70 -11.34 2.23 6.42
N SER A 71 -11.66 1.81 5.18
CA SER A 71 -13.03 1.66 4.68
C SER A 71 -13.62 0.32 5.10
N PRO A 72 -14.69 0.30 5.91
CA PRO A 72 -15.42 -0.93 6.26
C PRO A 72 -15.89 -1.73 5.05
N GLU A 73 -16.40 -1.08 4.01
CA GLU A 73 -16.92 -1.79 2.83
C GLU A 73 -15.78 -2.39 1.98
N MET A 74 -14.64 -1.69 1.82
CA MET A 74 -13.46 -2.27 1.17
C MET A 74 -12.95 -3.50 1.92
N ALA A 75 -12.74 -3.38 3.23
CA ALA A 75 -12.26 -4.49 4.06
C ALA A 75 -13.21 -5.70 4.03
N LYS A 76 -14.52 -5.46 4.07
CA LYS A 76 -15.54 -6.50 3.97
C LYS A 76 -15.50 -7.25 2.64
N ILE A 77 -15.36 -6.53 1.53
CA ILE A 77 -15.21 -7.15 0.20
C ILE A 77 -13.93 -7.99 0.14
N ALA A 78 -12.79 -7.43 0.60
CA ALA A 78 -11.53 -8.16 0.64
C ALA A 78 -11.63 -9.45 1.47
N ALA A 79 -12.19 -9.39 2.68
CA ALA A 79 -12.38 -10.55 3.53
C ALA A 79 -13.31 -11.61 2.91
N SER A 80 -14.35 -11.19 2.21
CA SER A 80 -15.26 -12.09 1.50
C SER A 80 -14.59 -12.80 0.31
N LYS A 81 -13.77 -12.06 -0.46
CA LYS A 81 -13.05 -12.61 -1.63
C LYS A 81 -11.91 -13.54 -1.22
N PHE A 82 -11.26 -13.27 -0.09
CA PHE A 82 -10.04 -13.95 0.36
C PHE A 82 -10.13 -14.40 1.82
N PRO A 83 -10.97 -15.41 2.14
CA PRO A 83 -11.20 -15.86 3.52
C PRO A 83 -9.94 -16.41 4.22
N GLN A 84 -8.88 -16.72 3.46
CA GLN A 84 -7.58 -17.19 3.98
C GLN A 84 -6.64 -16.04 4.36
N VAL A 85 -7.00 -14.78 4.07
CA VAL A 85 -6.23 -13.58 4.41
C VAL A 85 -6.80 -12.95 5.67
N ASN A 86 -5.94 -12.50 6.58
CA ASN A 86 -6.36 -11.74 7.75
C ASN A 86 -6.65 -10.30 7.33
N VAL A 87 -7.92 -9.91 7.22
CA VAL A 87 -8.31 -8.55 6.85
C VAL A 87 -8.83 -7.79 8.07
N ILE A 88 -8.26 -6.62 8.32
CA ILE A 88 -8.58 -5.74 9.44
C ILE A 88 -9.22 -4.46 8.89
N CYS A 89 -10.40 -4.10 9.37
CA CYS A 89 -10.97 -2.77 9.16
C CYS A 89 -10.39 -1.83 10.22
N GLY A 90 -9.60 -0.83 9.82
CA GLY A 90 -8.99 0.10 10.76
C GLY A 90 -7.96 1.03 10.16
N ASP A 91 -7.49 1.94 11.00
CA ASP A 91 -6.44 2.90 10.65
C ASP A 91 -5.07 2.34 11.03
N VAL A 92 -4.21 2.13 10.03
CA VAL A 92 -2.85 1.60 10.23
C VAL A 92 -1.99 2.44 11.17
N GLU A 93 -2.26 3.75 11.26
CA GLU A 93 -1.49 4.64 12.14
C GLU A 93 -1.81 4.45 13.64
N THR A 94 -2.90 3.78 13.96
CA THR A 94 -3.31 3.49 15.33
C THR A 94 -3.48 2.00 15.61
N ALA A 95 -3.38 1.17 14.57
CA ALA A 95 -3.50 -0.28 14.70
C ALA A 95 -2.33 -0.87 15.49
N GLU A 96 -2.63 -1.88 16.29
CA GLU A 96 -1.65 -2.69 16.98
C GLU A 96 -1.63 -4.10 16.38
N PHE A 97 -0.44 -4.61 16.10
CA PHE A 97 -0.25 -5.96 15.58
C PHE A 97 0.54 -6.80 16.60
N ALA A 98 0.16 -8.05 16.73
CA ALA A 98 0.80 -8.98 17.68
C ALA A 98 2.30 -9.22 17.39
N HIS A 99 2.68 -9.12 16.10
CA HIS A 99 4.06 -9.34 15.65
C HIS A 99 4.40 -8.37 14.52
N PRO A 100 5.68 -7.94 14.44
CA PRO A 100 6.13 -7.14 13.31
C PRO A 100 6.23 -7.98 12.03
N PHE A 101 6.15 -7.29 10.89
CA PHE A 101 6.13 -7.87 9.55
C PHE A 101 7.53 -7.92 8.91
N ASP A 102 7.72 -8.82 7.96
CA ASP A 102 8.92 -8.89 7.12
C ASP A 102 8.86 -7.89 5.97
N ALA A 103 7.64 -7.61 5.46
CA ALA A 103 7.41 -6.65 4.40
C ALA A 103 6.10 -5.88 4.62
N VAL A 104 6.13 -4.60 4.26
CA VAL A 104 4.96 -3.71 4.23
C VAL A 104 4.84 -3.15 2.82
N MET A 105 3.64 -3.24 2.26
CA MET A 105 3.29 -2.68 0.95
C MET A 105 2.23 -1.60 1.11
N VAL A 106 2.43 -0.45 0.45
CA VAL A 106 1.42 0.59 0.22
C VAL A 106 1.26 0.72 -1.29
N TYR A 107 0.20 0.13 -1.85
CA TYR A 107 0.00 0.07 -3.30
C TYR A 107 -1.20 0.91 -3.73
N ASN A 108 -0.97 1.86 -4.64
CA ASN A 108 -1.99 2.79 -5.17
C ASN A 108 -2.74 3.61 -4.11
N ALA A 109 -2.16 3.82 -2.93
CA ALA A 109 -2.87 4.39 -1.79
C ALA A 109 -2.16 5.58 -1.09
N PHE A 110 -0.84 5.75 -1.29
CA PHE A 110 -0.05 6.72 -0.54
C PHE A 110 -0.59 8.15 -0.53
N PRO A 111 -1.14 8.71 -1.62
CA PRO A 111 -1.73 10.06 -1.61
C PRO A 111 -2.94 10.24 -0.68
N HIS A 112 -3.54 9.15 -0.20
CA HIS A 112 -4.67 9.21 0.74
C HIS A 112 -4.24 9.32 2.22
N PHE A 113 -2.93 9.41 2.48
CA PHE A 113 -2.39 9.62 3.81
C PHE A 113 -1.98 11.08 4.00
N PRO A 114 -2.72 11.85 4.84
CA PRO A 114 -2.51 13.31 4.96
C PRO A 114 -1.18 13.68 5.63
N GLU A 115 -0.60 12.77 6.41
CA GLU A 115 0.64 12.97 7.17
C GLU A 115 1.71 11.94 6.75
N PRO A 116 2.33 12.08 5.56
CA PRO A 116 3.26 11.09 5.00
C PRO A 116 4.42 10.70 5.94
N ALA A 117 5.00 11.67 6.63
CA ALA A 117 6.10 11.42 7.57
C ALA A 117 5.68 10.53 8.74
N LYS A 118 4.50 10.78 9.29
CA LYS A 118 3.92 10.00 10.38
C LYS A 118 3.56 8.58 9.94
N LEU A 119 3.01 8.44 8.72
CA LEU A 119 2.76 7.12 8.14
C LEU A 119 4.06 6.32 8.06
N ILE A 120 5.12 6.88 7.45
CA ILE A 120 6.41 6.20 7.26
C ILE A 120 7.01 5.79 8.60
N GLU A 121 7.02 6.67 9.60
CA GLU A 121 7.45 6.35 10.97
C GLU A 121 6.65 5.19 11.56
N THR A 122 5.34 5.20 11.40
CA THR A 122 4.46 4.14 11.90
C THR A 122 4.74 2.81 11.20
N LEU A 123 4.87 2.82 9.87
CA LEU A 123 5.18 1.61 9.11
C LEU A 123 6.58 1.05 9.44
N ALA A 124 7.54 1.94 9.74
CA ALA A 124 8.84 1.49 10.24
C ALA A 124 8.70 0.73 11.57
N ARG A 125 7.83 1.16 12.48
CA ARG A 125 7.59 0.45 13.76
C ARG A 125 6.90 -0.91 13.57
N HIS A 126 6.07 -1.08 12.54
CA HIS A 126 5.41 -2.35 12.23
C HIS A 126 6.33 -3.37 11.52
N LEU A 127 7.47 -2.95 11.02
CA LEU A 127 8.44 -3.83 10.38
C LEU A 127 9.44 -4.42 11.38
N LYS A 128 9.95 -5.61 11.10
CA LYS A 128 11.16 -6.14 11.75
C LYS A 128 12.39 -5.32 11.35
N PRO A 129 13.47 -5.25 12.16
CA PRO A 129 14.79 -4.83 11.67
C PRO A 129 15.17 -5.67 10.45
N GLY A 130 15.64 -5.03 9.37
CA GLY A 130 15.89 -5.69 8.08
C GLY A 130 14.62 -5.99 7.26
N GLY A 131 13.43 -5.67 7.77
CA GLY A 131 12.17 -5.75 7.01
C GLY A 131 12.08 -4.64 5.95
N ARG A 132 11.16 -4.79 4.99
CA ARG A 132 11.13 -3.95 3.80
C ARG A 132 9.84 -3.17 3.65
N LEU A 133 9.94 -1.84 3.41
CA LEU A 133 8.81 -0.99 3.03
C LEU A 133 8.85 -0.72 1.53
N SER A 134 7.70 -0.87 0.87
CA SER A 134 7.48 -0.45 -0.51
C SER A 134 6.26 0.46 -0.61
N ILE A 135 6.44 1.64 -1.19
CA ILE A 135 5.38 2.57 -1.57
C ILE A 135 5.37 2.62 -3.09
N ALA A 136 4.29 2.15 -3.71
CA ALA A 136 4.25 1.94 -5.15
C ALA A 136 2.90 2.28 -5.78
N HIS A 137 2.94 2.63 -7.06
CA HIS A 137 1.76 2.81 -7.92
C HIS A 137 1.97 2.09 -9.26
N GLY A 138 0.94 1.38 -9.73
CA GLY A 138 0.92 0.69 -11.02
C GLY A 138 0.62 1.61 -12.19
N MET A 139 0.97 2.90 -12.08
CA MET A 139 0.86 3.90 -13.15
C MET A 139 1.91 4.99 -12.94
N SER A 140 2.20 5.77 -14.00
CA SER A 140 3.13 6.89 -13.91
C SER A 140 2.62 7.98 -12.96
N ARG A 141 3.53 8.73 -12.36
CA ARG A 141 3.20 9.89 -11.51
C ARG A 141 2.33 10.91 -12.27
N ALA A 142 2.64 11.16 -13.55
CA ALA A 142 1.88 12.08 -14.39
C ALA A 142 0.41 11.61 -14.63
N ALA A 143 0.20 10.32 -14.85
CA ALA A 143 -1.12 9.74 -14.98
C ALA A 143 -1.90 9.81 -13.66
N LEU A 144 -1.21 9.58 -12.54
CA LEU A 144 -1.80 9.64 -11.22
C LEU A 144 -2.30 11.05 -10.86
N ILE A 145 -1.53 12.09 -11.14
CA ILE A 145 -1.92 13.48 -10.91
C ILE A 145 -3.23 13.79 -11.63
N LYS A 146 -3.35 13.40 -12.91
CA LYS A 146 -4.61 13.58 -13.68
C LYS A 146 -5.78 12.77 -13.11
N HIS A 147 -5.50 11.58 -12.60
CA HIS A 147 -6.52 10.73 -12.00
C HIS A 147 -7.04 11.34 -10.68
N HIS A 148 -6.14 11.91 -9.87
CA HIS A 148 -6.47 12.51 -8.58
C HIS A 148 -7.19 13.87 -8.68
N GLU A 149 -7.22 14.54 -9.83
CA GLU A 149 -8.07 15.73 -10.03
C GLU A 149 -9.54 15.43 -9.66
N ARG A 150 -10.00 14.19 -9.87
CA ARG A 150 -11.35 13.74 -9.52
C ARG A 150 -11.51 13.38 -8.04
N ALA A 151 -10.42 13.08 -7.34
CA ALA A 151 -10.38 12.66 -5.93
C ALA A 151 -9.67 13.69 -5.03
N SER A 152 -9.54 14.94 -5.47
CA SER A 152 -8.76 15.99 -4.81
C SER A 152 -9.17 16.30 -3.36
N LYS A 153 -10.39 15.92 -2.97
CA LYS A 153 -10.88 16.10 -1.59
C LYS A 153 -10.31 15.06 -0.60
N VAL A 154 -9.83 13.93 -1.10
CA VAL A 154 -9.36 12.77 -0.31
C VAL A 154 -7.94 12.34 -0.67
N SER A 155 -7.21 13.18 -1.41
CA SER A 155 -5.83 12.93 -1.82
C SER A 155 -4.97 14.17 -1.67
N ILE A 156 -3.70 13.97 -1.33
CA ILE A 156 -2.62 14.94 -1.52
C ILE A 156 -1.91 14.64 -2.85
N ASP A 157 -1.11 15.57 -3.34
CA ASP A 157 -0.25 15.29 -4.49
C ASP A 157 0.78 14.19 -4.14
N LEU A 158 0.98 13.25 -5.07
CA LEU A 158 2.02 12.26 -4.93
C LEU A 158 3.38 12.95 -4.94
N LEU A 159 4.16 12.75 -3.89
CA LEU A 159 5.52 13.28 -3.78
C LEU A 159 6.37 12.85 -4.99
N GLU A 160 7.36 13.65 -5.34
CA GLU A 160 8.41 13.20 -6.25
C GLU A 160 9.19 12.05 -5.61
N GLU A 161 9.68 11.13 -6.42
CA GLU A 161 10.32 9.90 -5.94
C GLU A 161 11.53 10.17 -5.05
N ASN A 162 12.33 11.21 -5.35
CA ASN A 162 13.45 11.58 -4.51
C ASN A 162 13.01 12.23 -3.20
N ALA A 163 11.96 13.05 -3.21
CA ALA A 163 11.39 13.63 -1.99
C ALA A 163 10.80 12.56 -1.07
N LEU A 164 10.14 11.54 -1.65
CA LEU A 164 9.67 10.39 -0.85
C LEU A 164 10.85 9.59 -0.29
N ALA A 165 11.89 9.35 -1.09
CA ALA A 165 13.10 8.66 -0.65
C ALA A 165 13.77 9.41 0.53
N GLU A 166 13.93 10.74 0.42
CA GLU A 166 14.46 11.57 1.50
C GLU A 166 13.61 11.48 2.78
N LEU A 167 12.28 11.45 2.64
CA LEU A 167 11.37 11.30 3.77
C LEU A 167 11.47 9.92 4.45
N MET A 168 11.82 8.88 3.70
CA MET A 168 12.04 7.52 4.22
C MET A 168 13.43 7.32 4.83
N GLN A 169 14.45 8.07 4.41
CA GLN A 169 15.86 7.90 4.84
C GLN A 169 16.10 7.84 6.36
N PRO A 170 15.37 8.56 7.23
CA PRO A 170 15.59 8.43 8.67
C PRO A 170 15.40 7.01 9.22
N TRP A 171 14.62 6.18 8.54
CA TRP A 171 14.22 4.84 8.99
C TRP A 171 14.72 3.70 8.10
N PHE A 172 15.02 4.00 6.82
CA PHE A 172 15.28 2.99 5.79
C PHE A 172 16.55 3.27 5.00
N ASP A 173 17.24 2.21 4.63
CA ASP A 173 18.26 2.21 3.57
C ASP A 173 17.54 2.02 2.23
N ILE A 174 17.47 3.09 1.43
CA ILE A 174 16.71 3.13 0.17
C ILE A 174 17.56 2.50 -0.94
N ASP A 175 16.99 1.57 -1.70
CA ASP A 175 17.65 0.85 -2.78
C ASP A 175 16.82 0.76 -4.07
N VAL A 176 15.54 1.16 -4.03
CA VAL A 176 14.66 1.28 -5.19
C VAL A 176 14.07 2.66 -5.26
N ILE A 177 14.32 3.37 -6.37
CA ILE A 177 13.68 4.64 -6.73
C ILE A 177 13.33 4.54 -8.20
N ILE A 178 12.04 4.42 -8.53
CA ILE A 178 11.52 4.27 -9.89
C ILE A 178 10.38 5.27 -10.09
N SER A 179 10.47 6.05 -11.15
CA SER A 179 9.40 6.91 -11.65
C SER A 179 9.51 6.95 -13.17
N ASN A 180 8.64 6.20 -13.86
CA ASN A 180 8.65 6.10 -15.31
C ASN A 180 7.22 6.14 -15.87
N ASP A 181 7.05 5.90 -17.17
CA ASP A 181 5.74 5.97 -17.83
C ASP A 181 4.76 4.86 -17.41
N GLN A 182 5.24 3.83 -16.70
CA GLN A 182 4.43 2.65 -16.35
C GLN A 182 4.18 2.54 -14.85
N MET A 183 5.10 2.99 -14.01
CA MET A 183 5.02 2.80 -12.56
C MET A 183 5.80 3.85 -11.78
N TYR A 184 5.44 3.96 -10.52
CA TYR A 184 6.16 4.70 -9.50
C TYR A 184 6.45 3.76 -8.33
N GLN A 185 7.68 3.77 -7.79
CA GLN A 185 8.03 2.98 -6.61
C GLN A 185 9.22 3.56 -5.87
N VAL A 186 9.10 3.66 -4.55
CA VAL A 186 10.24 3.85 -3.64
C VAL A 186 10.20 2.73 -2.60
N SER A 187 11.33 2.03 -2.45
CA SER A 187 11.46 0.94 -1.48
C SER A 187 12.77 1.02 -0.74
N GLY A 188 12.78 0.51 0.48
CA GLY A 188 13.97 0.47 1.32
C GLY A 188 13.86 -0.56 2.42
N THR A 189 15.01 -0.92 2.98
CA THR A 189 15.16 -1.87 4.07
C THR A 189 15.24 -1.11 5.40
N ARG A 190 14.46 -1.52 6.41
CA ARG A 190 14.50 -0.95 7.75
C ARG A 190 15.85 -1.19 8.42
N ARG A 191 16.44 -0.12 8.94
CA ARG A 191 17.66 -0.18 9.77
C ARG A 191 17.46 -0.86 11.09
#